data_5c7aa8d5015a13013543e112e966a483
#
_entry.id   5c7aa8d5015a13013543e112e966a483
#
_cell.length_a   1.000
_cell.length_b   1.000
_cell.length_c   1.000
_cell.angle_alpha   90.00
_cell.angle_beta   90.00
_cell.angle_gamma   90.00
#
_symmetry.space_group_name_H-M   'P 1'
#
loop_
_entity.id
_entity.type
_entity.pdbx_description
1 polymer ?
#
loop_
_entity_poly.entity_id
_entity_poly.type
_entity_poly.pdbx_seq_one_letter_code
_entity_poly.pdbx_strand_id
1 'polypeptide(L)'
;MGKGQRAAAITMGLGLLLLGGCSRGTPDAESCLADVEANALNRALKHCDRVVAAHPNDPRPLNDRFLLHTLLQNKTAACRDIRNADQLLQQSNYSDLRDEIQVRLDSCR
;
A
#
# COMPACT_ATOMS: atom_id res chain seq x y z
N MET A 1 40.60 26.27 -23.58
CA MET A 1 40.47 25.90 -23.18
C MET A 1 39.60 25.49 -22.41
N GLY A 2 39.67 25.01 -22.18
CA GLY A 2 38.89 24.47 -21.47
C GLY A 2 37.78 24.93 -21.27
N LYS A 3 37.54 25.31 -21.60
CA LYS A 3 36.60 25.72 -21.42
C LYS A 3 35.62 24.99 -21.64
N GLY A 4 35.62 24.49 -22.11
CA GLY A 4 34.61 23.83 -22.40
C GLY A 4 34.09 23.04 -21.44
N GLN A 5 34.39 22.83 -21.11
CA GLN A 5 33.92 22.14 -20.37
C GLN A 5 33.01 22.32 -19.65
N ARG A 6 33.02 22.75 -19.43
CA ARG A 6 32.20 22.97 -18.61
C ARG A 6 31.01 22.73 -18.90
N ALA A 7 30.78 22.90 -19.31
CA ALA A 7 29.56 22.86 -19.62
C ALA A 7 28.96 21.70 -19.30
N ALA A 8 29.22 21.18 -19.64
CA ALA A 8 28.67 20.10 -19.43
C ALA A 8 28.16 19.85 -18.27
N ALA A 9 28.69 19.84 -17.80
CA ALA A 9 28.35 19.44 -16.69
C ALA A 9 27.09 19.73 -16.33
N ILE A 10 26.98 20.29 -16.24
CA ILE A 10 25.92 20.67 -15.82
C ILE A 10 24.85 20.06 -16.15
N THR A 11 24.87 19.99 -16.82
CA THR A 11 23.88 19.45 -17.26
C THR A 11 23.45 18.43 -16.58
N MET A 12 23.98 17.93 -16.34
CA MET A 12 23.65 16.98 -15.75
C MET A 12 22.97 17.06 -14.73
N GLY A 13 23.39 17.48 -14.34
CA GLY A 13 22.84 17.43 -13.18
C GLY A 13 21.46 17.71 -13.27
N LEU A 14 21.18 18.10 -13.87
CA LEU A 14 20.03 18.40 -13.87
C LEU A 14 19.17 17.39 -13.87
N GLY A 15 19.43 16.78 -14.52
CA GLY A 15 18.51 15.82 -14.68
C GLY A 15 18.19 15.24 -13.42
N LEU A 16 18.96 14.93 -12.81
CA LEU A 16 18.72 14.32 -11.66
C LEU A 16 17.80 14.87 -10.79
N LEU A 17 17.81 15.90 -10.62
CA LEU A 17 16.96 16.44 -9.71
C LEU A 17 15.67 15.96 -9.92
N LEU A 18 15.31 15.88 -10.94
CA LEU A 18 14.05 15.45 -11.18
C LEU A 18 13.84 14.23 -10.49
N LEU A 19 14.75 13.56 -10.34
CA LEU A 19 14.58 12.37 -9.69
C LEU A 19 14.05 12.62 -8.39
N GLY A 20 14.37 13.60 -7.78
CA GLY A 20 13.86 13.82 -6.47
C GLY A 20 12.38 13.76 -6.47
N GLY A 21 11.75 14.26 -7.46
CA GLY A 21 10.32 14.25 -7.47
C GLY A 21 9.73 12.87 -7.48
N CYS A 22 10.40 11.95 -8.04
CA CYS A 22 9.84 10.62 -8.12
C CYS A 22 9.84 9.88 -6.82
N SER A 23 10.64 10.31 -5.91
CA SER A 23 10.83 9.51 -4.72
C SER A 23 9.66 9.51 -3.78
N ARG A 24 8.68 10.35 -3.96
CA ARG A 24 7.60 10.29 -3.01
C ARG A 24 6.43 9.53 -3.49
N GLY A 25 6.60 8.63 -4.39
CA GLY A 25 5.47 7.94 -4.97
C GLY A 25 4.95 6.73 -4.22
N THR A 26 5.75 6.09 -3.38
CA THR A 26 5.36 4.82 -2.82
C THR A 26 4.82 4.97 -1.40
N PRO A 27 3.55 4.65 -1.15
CA PRO A 27 3.03 4.73 0.21
C PRO A 27 3.55 3.59 1.07
N ASP A 28 3.59 3.83 2.36
CA ASP A 28 4.02 2.85 3.34
C ASP A 28 3.02 1.70 3.41
N ALA A 29 3.51 0.48 3.51
CA ALA A 29 2.66 -0.72 3.56
C ALA A 29 1.72 -0.73 4.77
N GLU A 30 2.03 0.04 5.81
CA GLU A 30 1.20 0.08 7.00
C GLU A 30 0.36 1.34 7.09
N SER A 31 0.20 2.06 6.00
CA SER A 31 -0.50 3.34 6.03
C SER A 31 -1.97 3.29 5.66
N CYS A 32 -2.51 2.12 5.37
CA CYS A 32 -3.91 2.00 4.94
C CYS A 32 -4.89 2.66 5.89
N LEU A 33 -4.64 2.53 7.18
CA LEU A 33 -5.58 3.03 8.17
C LEU A 33 -5.06 4.27 8.89
N ALA A 34 -4.09 4.97 8.30
CA ALA A 34 -3.43 6.08 8.98
C ALA A 34 -4.37 7.25 9.28
N ASP A 35 -5.28 7.55 8.39
CA ASP A 35 -6.15 8.71 8.55
C ASP A 35 -7.59 8.36 8.28
N VAL A 36 -8.11 7.35 8.98
CA VAL A 36 -9.48 6.92 8.75
C VAL A 36 -10.44 7.77 9.55
N GLU A 37 -11.41 8.35 8.87
CA GLU A 37 -12.47 9.12 9.50
C GLU A 37 -13.81 8.55 9.06
N ALA A 38 -14.74 8.47 10.00
CA ALA A 38 -16.03 7.83 9.73
C ALA A 38 -16.78 8.48 8.57
N ASN A 39 -16.62 9.78 8.37
CA ASN A 39 -17.31 10.46 7.28
C ASN A 39 -16.47 10.53 6.00
N ALA A 40 -15.33 9.85 5.95
CA ALA A 40 -14.46 9.89 4.79
C ALA A 40 -13.90 8.50 4.47
N LEU A 41 -14.71 7.46 4.67
CA LEU A 41 -14.24 6.09 4.44
C LEU A 41 -13.85 5.84 2.99
N ASN A 42 -14.52 6.47 2.04
CA ASN A 42 -14.18 6.27 0.63
C ASN A 42 -12.81 6.87 0.32
N ARG A 43 -12.43 7.94 0.99
CA ARG A 43 -11.09 8.51 0.79
C ARG A 43 -10.03 7.57 1.35
N ALA A 44 -10.31 7.00 2.54
CA ALA A 44 -9.40 6.03 3.12
C ALA A 44 -9.26 4.81 2.22
N LEU A 45 -10.36 4.35 1.63
CA LEU A 45 -10.31 3.21 0.73
C LEU A 45 -9.46 3.51 -0.50
N LYS A 46 -9.60 4.69 -1.09
CA LYS A 46 -8.77 5.04 -2.23
C LYS A 46 -7.29 5.06 -1.88
N HIS A 47 -6.96 5.57 -0.70
CA HIS A 47 -5.57 5.53 -0.27
C HIS A 47 -5.10 4.08 -0.09
N CYS A 48 -5.90 3.25 0.55
CA CYS A 48 -5.53 1.86 0.77
C CYS A 48 -5.41 1.09 -0.55
N ASP A 49 -6.24 1.43 -1.56
CA ASP A 49 -6.09 0.82 -2.89
C ASP A 49 -4.69 1.08 -3.45
N ARG A 50 -4.16 2.29 -3.25
CA ARG A 50 -2.80 2.58 -3.71
C ARG A 50 -1.75 1.82 -2.90
N VAL A 51 -1.99 1.64 -1.60
CA VAL A 51 -1.07 0.88 -0.76
C VAL A 51 -1.03 -0.58 -1.19
N VAL A 52 -2.20 -1.18 -1.44
CA VAL A 52 -2.27 -2.56 -1.91
C VAL A 52 -1.54 -2.71 -3.25
N ALA A 53 -1.76 -1.77 -4.17
CA ALA A 53 -1.12 -1.83 -5.48
C ALA A 53 0.41 -1.70 -5.37
N ALA A 54 0.89 -0.93 -4.40
CA ALA A 54 2.32 -0.72 -4.23
C ALA A 54 3.00 -1.89 -3.52
N HIS A 55 2.25 -2.70 -2.79
CA HIS A 55 2.80 -3.81 -2.02
C HIS A 55 2.03 -5.10 -2.30
N PRO A 56 2.11 -5.61 -3.52
CA PRO A 56 1.26 -6.73 -3.95
C PRO A 56 1.51 -8.06 -3.24
N ASN A 57 2.67 -8.21 -2.63
CA ASN A 57 3.00 -9.47 -1.96
C ASN A 57 2.95 -9.36 -0.44
N ASP A 58 2.43 -8.28 0.08
CA ASP A 58 2.38 -8.03 1.51
C ASP A 58 0.94 -8.21 1.99
N PRO A 59 0.67 -9.09 2.94
CA PRO A 59 -0.71 -9.31 3.39
C PRO A 59 -1.28 -8.17 4.23
N ARG A 60 -0.43 -7.31 4.77
CA ARG A 60 -0.90 -6.26 5.68
C ARG A 60 -1.88 -5.27 5.05
N PRO A 61 -1.63 -4.72 3.86
CA PRO A 61 -2.61 -3.81 3.28
C PRO A 61 -3.95 -4.47 2.97
N LEU A 62 -3.93 -5.74 2.56
CA LEU A 62 -5.18 -6.45 2.30
C LEU A 62 -5.94 -6.70 3.59
N ASN A 63 -5.24 -7.03 4.66
CA ASN A 63 -5.85 -7.23 5.97
C ASN A 63 -6.48 -5.93 6.45
N ASP A 64 -5.85 -4.80 6.20
CA ASP A 64 -6.40 -3.50 6.57
C ASP A 64 -7.56 -3.10 5.67
N ARG A 65 -7.48 -3.40 4.36
CA ARG A 65 -8.56 -3.05 3.45
C ARG A 65 -9.83 -3.87 3.73
N PHE A 66 -9.68 -5.07 4.28
CA PHE A 66 -10.81 -5.83 4.77
C PHE A 66 -11.66 -4.99 5.73
N LEU A 67 -11.00 -4.26 6.65
CA LEU A 67 -11.73 -3.43 7.60
C LEU A 67 -12.47 -2.30 6.91
N LEU A 68 -11.83 -1.63 5.96
CA LEU A 68 -12.46 -0.53 5.25
C LEU A 68 -13.68 -1.01 4.46
N HIS A 69 -13.56 -2.14 3.78
CA HIS A 69 -14.69 -2.70 3.05
C HIS A 69 -15.81 -3.12 4.00
N THR A 70 -15.45 -3.64 5.18
CA THR A 70 -16.45 -4.02 6.17
C THR A 70 -17.20 -2.79 6.67
N LEU A 71 -16.49 -1.71 6.97
CA LEU A 71 -17.12 -0.48 7.41
C LEU A 71 -18.01 0.12 6.31
N LEU A 72 -17.66 -0.09 5.06
CA LEU A 72 -18.46 0.36 3.93
C LEU A 72 -19.54 -0.64 3.55
N GLN A 73 -19.71 -1.69 4.35
CA GLN A 73 -20.72 -2.72 4.16
C GLN A 73 -20.58 -3.47 2.83
N ASN A 74 -19.36 -3.59 2.35
CA ASN A 74 -19.07 -4.36 1.15
C ASN A 74 -18.43 -5.68 1.56
N LYS A 75 -19.25 -6.62 1.98
CA LYS A 75 -18.77 -7.90 2.49
C LYS A 75 -18.05 -8.71 1.44
N THR A 76 -18.52 -8.66 0.20
CA THR A 76 -17.88 -9.42 -0.88
C THR A 76 -16.45 -8.99 -1.08
N ALA A 77 -16.19 -7.69 -1.14
CA ALA A 77 -14.84 -7.19 -1.32
C ALA A 77 -13.98 -7.45 -0.09
N ALA A 78 -14.57 -7.30 1.11
CA ALA A 78 -13.83 -7.58 2.34
C ALA A 78 -13.36 -9.03 2.37
N CYS A 79 -14.25 -9.96 2.07
CA CYS A 79 -13.91 -11.37 2.15
C CYS A 79 -12.91 -11.77 1.06
N ARG A 80 -12.98 -11.13 -0.11
CA ARG A 80 -11.96 -11.37 -1.13
C ARG A 80 -10.59 -10.94 -0.64
N ASP A 81 -10.52 -9.77 -0.01
CA ASP A 81 -9.23 -9.27 0.49
C ASP A 81 -8.65 -10.16 1.57
N ILE A 82 -9.50 -10.67 2.50
CA ILE A 82 -8.94 -11.47 3.58
C ILE A 82 -8.51 -12.84 3.09
N ARG A 83 -9.16 -13.40 2.06
CA ARG A 83 -8.69 -14.65 1.48
C ARG A 83 -7.36 -14.46 0.79
N ASN A 84 -7.18 -13.34 0.09
CA ASN A 84 -5.91 -13.05 -0.55
C ASN A 84 -4.82 -12.79 0.48
N ALA A 85 -5.15 -12.10 1.58
CA ALA A 85 -4.19 -11.89 2.66
C ALA A 85 -3.73 -13.21 3.25
N ASP A 86 -4.66 -14.16 3.43
CA ASP A 86 -4.30 -15.47 3.98
C ASP A 86 -3.34 -16.21 3.05
N GLN A 87 -3.57 -16.14 1.74
CA GLN A 87 -2.67 -16.78 0.80
C GLN A 87 -1.27 -16.18 0.85
N LEU A 88 -1.18 -14.86 0.95
CA LEU A 88 0.12 -14.21 1.04
C LEU A 88 0.79 -14.49 2.37
N LEU A 89 0.01 -14.62 3.44
CA LEU A 89 0.55 -14.91 4.75
C LEU A 89 1.30 -16.24 4.75
N GLN A 90 0.81 -17.22 4.01
CA GLN A 90 1.44 -18.53 3.98
C GLN A 90 2.78 -18.49 3.27
N GLN A 91 3.07 -17.44 2.53
CA GLN A 91 4.30 -17.32 1.76
C GLN A 91 5.26 -16.31 2.37
N SER A 92 4.98 -15.81 3.57
CA SER A 92 5.75 -14.70 4.12
C SER A 92 5.98 -14.90 5.61
N ASN A 93 6.66 -13.93 6.22
CA ASN A 93 7.02 -14.00 7.63
C ASN A 93 6.14 -13.16 8.54
N TYR A 94 4.90 -12.93 8.16
CA TYR A 94 4.00 -12.12 8.98
C TYR A 94 3.16 -12.99 9.89
N SER A 95 3.80 -13.89 10.62
CA SER A 95 3.08 -14.84 11.46
C SER A 95 2.29 -14.17 12.58
N ASP A 96 2.68 -12.96 12.95
CA ASP A 96 1.94 -12.21 13.97
C ASP A 96 0.53 -11.82 13.50
N LEU A 97 0.25 -11.89 12.21
CA LEU A 97 -1.08 -11.59 11.70
C LEU A 97 -1.96 -12.84 11.59
N ARG A 98 -1.43 -14.00 11.89
CA ARG A 98 -2.13 -15.25 11.63
C ARG A 98 -3.48 -15.32 12.32
N ASP A 99 -3.50 -15.03 13.60
CA ASP A 99 -4.75 -15.16 14.37
C ASP A 99 -5.77 -14.13 13.91
N GLU A 100 -5.33 -12.92 13.64
CA GLU A 100 -6.24 -11.88 13.20
C GLU A 100 -6.86 -12.23 11.85
N ILE A 101 -6.04 -12.66 10.90
CA ILE A 101 -6.54 -13.04 9.58
C ILE A 101 -7.48 -14.22 9.69
N GLN A 102 -7.18 -15.19 10.57
CA GLN A 102 -8.03 -16.35 10.73
C GLN A 102 -9.42 -15.97 11.25
N VAL A 103 -9.48 -15.08 12.25
CA VAL A 103 -10.74 -14.61 12.77
C VAL A 103 -11.57 -13.94 11.67
N ARG A 104 -10.92 -13.13 10.85
CA ARG A 104 -11.62 -12.44 9.76
C ARG A 104 -12.09 -13.38 8.68
N LEU A 105 -11.28 -14.40 8.38
CA LEU A 105 -11.68 -15.44 7.43
C LEU A 105 -12.92 -16.16 7.93
N ASP A 106 -12.95 -16.47 9.23
CA ASP A 106 -14.10 -17.18 9.79
C ASP A 106 -15.37 -16.37 9.66
N SER A 107 -15.27 -15.05 9.70
CA SER A 107 -16.45 -14.21 9.52
C SER A 107 -16.98 -14.24 8.09
N CYS A 108 -16.24 -14.81 7.16
CA CYS A 108 -16.60 -14.87 5.76
C CYS A 108 -17.20 -16.22 5.34
N ARG A 109 -17.43 -17.13 6.28
CA ARG A 109 -17.98 -18.43 5.96
C ARG A 109 -19.49 -18.44 5.84
#